data_ec807515e6ba8f5cae930800b6bc979b
#
_entry.id   ec807515e6ba8f5cae930800b6bc979b
#
_cell.length_a   1.000
_cell.length_b   1.000
_cell.length_c   1.000
_cell.angle_alpha   90.00
_cell.angle_beta   90.00
_cell.angle_gamma   90.00
#
_symmetry.space_group_name_H-M   'P 1'
#
loop_
_entity.id
_entity.type
_entity.pdbx_description
1 polymer ?
#
loop_
_entity_poly.entity_id
_entity_poly.type
_entity_poly.pdbx_seq_one_letter_code
_entity_poly.pdbx_strand_id
1 'polypeptide(L)'
;MKLFPYAHATHPQWQLAALLVLAQLRSQMALPAYAAGPTLALIYITDHYANDAQDILDHLSAELPLVTDWSGTVGIGVAANNVEYFDEPGIAVMLLDIPADQYRVFSGVAPLGLGFEAHTALVHADGATPDLAELVQEMALRTESNYLFGGVSSGREQGVQFAISGDGNMSGHGAAGGVFSGGLSGVAFGAEVSMVSRLTQGCKPVSASRTITEADNNVVVTLDGEPALDVMLRDLSLSLERPQEALQMVRSTLVGLVHPLEMGGEKTAQATTAVKQTGNFGNEVLVRHIVGLDPGRRGIAVAEFVEKGAQLAFCQRNVQAAKADLIRICAEIREELEPEDTTPHATKRIQGAVYVSCSGRGGPHFGEPSAEMQIIRRALGDVPLVGVFASGEIAYDRLYGYSGVLTVFTD
;
A
#
# COMPACT_ATOMS: atom_id res chain seq x y z
N MET A 1 -23.45 10.55 -11.30
CA MET A 1 -22.39 10.01 -10.47
C MET A 1 -22.55 10.46 -9.01
N LYS A 2 -22.28 9.59 -8.05
CA LYS A 2 -22.36 9.89 -6.62
C LYS A 2 -21.03 9.60 -5.95
N LEU A 3 -20.67 10.43 -4.98
CA LEU A 3 -19.47 10.22 -4.15
C LEU A 3 -19.71 9.08 -3.14
N PHE A 4 -18.67 8.39 -2.77
CA PHE A 4 -18.71 7.41 -1.70
C PHE A 4 -18.80 8.11 -0.34
N PRO A 5 -19.78 7.79 0.52
CA PRO A 5 -19.80 8.29 1.88
C PRO A 5 -18.55 7.84 2.64
N TYR A 6 -17.93 8.77 3.36
CA TYR A 6 -16.76 8.49 4.17
C TYR A 6 -16.81 9.24 5.50
N ALA A 7 -16.18 8.68 6.49
CA ALA A 7 -16.14 9.28 7.81
C ALA A 7 -14.88 8.90 8.56
N HIS A 8 -14.50 9.73 9.49
CA HIS A 8 -13.39 9.45 10.39
C HIS A 8 -13.58 10.12 11.74
N ALA A 9 -12.98 9.55 12.76
CA ALA A 9 -12.98 10.14 14.09
C ALA A 9 -11.78 9.67 14.91
N THR A 10 -11.36 10.51 15.85
CA THR A 10 -10.44 10.18 16.93
C THR A 10 -11.12 10.39 18.27
N HIS A 11 -10.98 9.45 19.17
CA HIS A 11 -11.43 9.56 20.56
C HIS A 11 -10.81 8.43 21.38
N PRO A 12 -10.44 8.64 22.68
CA PRO A 12 -9.91 7.54 23.51
C PRO A 12 -10.86 6.36 23.69
N GLN A 13 -12.19 6.59 23.62
CA GLN A 13 -13.22 5.56 23.70
C GLN A 13 -13.75 5.28 22.29
N TRP A 14 -13.60 4.05 21.81
CA TRP A 14 -14.01 3.67 20.47
C TRP A 14 -15.52 3.86 20.22
N GLN A 15 -16.36 3.69 21.24
CA GLN A 15 -17.82 3.88 21.13
C GLN A 15 -18.17 5.30 20.69
N LEU A 16 -17.48 6.31 21.24
CA LEU A 16 -17.69 7.71 20.85
C LEU A 16 -17.13 8.01 19.47
N ALA A 17 -15.98 7.43 19.13
CA ALA A 17 -15.44 7.52 17.76
C ALA A 17 -16.42 6.90 16.74
N ALA A 18 -16.95 5.72 17.02
CA ALA A 18 -17.94 5.04 16.16
C ALA A 18 -19.23 5.86 16.00
N LEU A 19 -19.74 6.47 17.07
CA LEU A 19 -20.91 7.37 17.00
C LEU A 19 -20.66 8.58 16.09
N LEU A 20 -19.47 9.19 16.17
CA LEU A 20 -19.09 10.31 15.30
C LEU A 20 -18.98 9.88 13.83
N VAL A 21 -18.41 8.71 13.57
CA VAL A 21 -18.34 8.10 12.23
C VAL A 21 -19.75 7.86 11.69
N LEU A 22 -20.64 7.23 12.44
CA LEU A 22 -22.02 6.95 12.04
C LEU A 22 -22.80 8.24 11.73
N ALA A 23 -22.63 9.28 12.55
CA ALA A 23 -23.28 10.56 12.33
C ALA A 23 -22.85 11.21 11.00
N GLN A 24 -21.54 11.17 10.68
CA GLN A 24 -21.01 11.69 9.42
C GLN A 24 -21.52 10.89 8.22
N LEU A 25 -21.45 9.56 8.27
CA LEU A 25 -21.91 8.68 7.18
C LEU A 25 -23.41 8.91 6.89
N ARG A 26 -24.26 8.89 7.91
CA ARG A 26 -25.70 9.11 7.76
C ARG A 26 -26.02 10.51 7.21
N SER A 27 -25.28 11.52 7.66
CA SER A 27 -25.42 12.88 7.13
C SER A 27 -25.08 12.97 5.64
N GLN A 28 -23.99 12.32 5.21
CA GLN A 28 -23.60 12.31 3.80
C GLN A 28 -24.57 11.49 2.95
N MET A 29 -25.00 10.30 3.40
CA MET A 29 -25.98 9.46 2.68
C MET A 29 -27.33 10.16 2.48
N ALA A 30 -27.67 11.14 3.30
CA ALA A 30 -28.86 11.97 3.13
C ALA A 30 -28.71 13.06 2.05
N LEU A 31 -27.47 13.33 1.57
CA LEU A 31 -27.19 14.35 0.57
C LEU A 31 -27.24 13.76 -0.85
N PRO A 32 -27.81 14.48 -1.83
CA PRO A 32 -27.90 14.00 -3.22
C PRO A 32 -26.54 13.71 -3.89
N ALA A 33 -25.46 14.34 -3.40
CA ALA A 33 -24.12 14.18 -3.94
C ALA A 33 -23.48 12.83 -3.60
N TYR A 34 -23.98 12.14 -2.56
CA TYR A 34 -23.43 10.88 -2.08
C TYR A 34 -24.33 9.68 -2.39
N ALA A 35 -23.73 8.49 -2.41
CA ALA A 35 -24.46 7.23 -2.50
C ALA A 35 -25.37 7.05 -1.27
N ALA A 36 -26.60 6.62 -1.51
CA ALA A 36 -27.60 6.47 -0.45
C ALA A 36 -27.78 5.00 0.02
N GLY A 37 -27.30 4.03 -0.75
CA GLY A 37 -27.50 2.61 -0.45
C GLY A 37 -26.27 1.76 -0.74
N PRO A 38 -25.05 2.14 -0.29
CA PRO A 38 -23.85 1.33 -0.46
C PRO A 38 -23.95 0.00 0.30
N THR A 39 -23.39 -1.06 -0.24
CA THR A 39 -23.40 -2.40 0.34
C THR A 39 -22.05 -2.87 0.86
N LEU A 40 -20.96 -2.24 0.42
CA LEU A 40 -19.59 -2.56 0.80
C LEU A 40 -18.99 -1.44 1.64
N ALA A 41 -18.30 -1.79 2.74
CA ALA A 41 -17.52 -0.87 3.55
C ALA A 41 -16.05 -1.25 3.60
N LEU A 42 -15.19 -0.23 3.55
CA LEU A 42 -13.81 -0.32 3.99
C LEU A 42 -13.67 0.31 5.37
N ILE A 43 -13.06 -0.42 6.31
CA ILE A 43 -12.81 0.02 7.67
C ILE A 43 -11.33 -0.07 8.01
N TYR A 44 -10.77 1.04 8.47
CA TYR A 44 -9.41 1.10 9.01
C TYR A 44 -9.46 1.66 10.42
N ILE A 45 -8.83 0.96 11.36
CA ILE A 45 -8.70 1.43 12.74
C ILE A 45 -7.24 1.44 13.17
N THR A 46 -6.91 2.29 14.12
CA THR A 46 -5.57 2.24 14.71
C THR A 46 -5.46 1.10 15.72
N ASP A 47 -4.25 0.66 15.97
CA ASP A 47 -3.95 -0.44 16.89
C ASP A 47 -4.35 -0.14 18.36
N HIS A 48 -4.63 1.11 18.70
CA HIS A 48 -5.25 1.50 19.96
C HIS A 48 -6.61 0.84 20.20
N TYR A 49 -7.30 0.45 19.12
CA TYR A 49 -8.60 -0.24 19.16
C TYR A 49 -8.53 -1.70 18.73
N ALA A 50 -7.34 -2.26 18.54
CA ALA A 50 -7.19 -3.63 18.01
C ALA A 50 -7.93 -4.68 18.85
N ASN A 51 -7.93 -4.52 20.18
CA ASN A 51 -8.62 -5.42 21.10
C ASN A 51 -10.15 -5.29 21.07
N ASP A 52 -10.66 -4.16 20.58
CA ASP A 52 -12.10 -3.86 20.46
C ASP A 52 -12.58 -4.04 19.01
N ALA A 53 -11.76 -4.56 18.11
CA ALA A 53 -12.04 -4.63 16.67
C ALA A 53 -13.37 -5.35 16.34
N GLN A 54 -13.66 -6.48 17.04
CA GLN A 54 -14.92 -7.21 16.84
C GLN A 54 -16.13 -6.38 17.32
N ASP A 55 -16.03 -5.76 18.49
CA ASP A 55 -17.11 -4.94 19.04
C ASP A 55 -17.42 -3.73 18.15
N ILE A 56 -16.36 -3.11 17.58
CA ILE A 56 -16.50 -2.00 16.62
C ILE A 56 -17.22 -2.47 15.36
N LEU A 57 -16.79 -3.63 14.81
CA LEU A 57 -17.40 -4.19 13.60
C LEU A 57 -18.87 -4.53 13.84
N ASP A 58 -19.19 -5.22 14.94
CA ASP A 58 -20.56 -5.59 15.31
C ASP A 58 -21.45 -4.36 15.49
N HIS A 59 -20.92 -3.32 16.15
CA HIS A 59 -21.65 -2.08 16.35
C HIS A 59 -21.94 -1.35 15.04
N LEU A 60 -20.93 -1.17 14.19
CA LEU A 60 -21.10 -0.48 12.90
C LEU A 60 -22.01 -1.27 11.95
N SER A 61 -21.89 -2.58 11.90
CA SER A 61 -22.75 -3.45 11.07
C SER A 61 -24.22 -3.41 11.52
N ALA A 62 -24.46 -3.42 12.83
CA ALA A 62 -25.83 -3.28 13.38
C ALA A 62 -26.47 -1.93 13.07
N GLU A 63 -25.67 -0.86 13.09
CA GLU A 63 -26.13 0.51 12.84
C GLU A 63 -26.24 0.86 11.34
N LEU A 64 -25.63 0.08 10.46
CA LEU A 64 -25.62 0.23 9.00
C LEU A 64 -26.11 -1.06 8.30
N PRO A 65 -27.37 -1.48 8.50
CA PRO A 65 -27.86 -2.79 8.05
C PRO A 65 -27.91 -2.96 6.53
N LEU A 66 -27.80 -1.91 5.74
CA LEU A 66 -27.66 -1.98 4.28
C LEU A 66 -26.25 -2.35 3.85
N VAL A 67 -25.25 -2.15 4.68
CA VAL A 67 -23.86 -2.49 4.43
C VAL A 67 -23.65 -3.93 4.88
N THR A 68 -23.70 -4.84 3.92
CA THR A 68 -23.62 -6.29 4.15
C THR A 68 -22.21 -6.83 4.13
N ASP A 69 -21.29 -6.10 3.48
CA ASP A 69 -19.92 -6.54 3.22
C ASP A 69 -18.93 -5.55 3.82
N TRP A 70 -17.94 -6.09 4.54
CA TRP A 70 -16.93 -5.30 5.23
C TRP A 70 -15.54 -5.86 4.95
N SER A 71 -14.59 -4.98 4.71
CA SER A 71 -13.17 -5.33 4.58
C SER A 71 -12.30 -4.24 5.19
N GLY A 72 -11.14 -4.60 5.69
CA GLY A 72 -10.23 -3.63 6.29
C GLY A 72 -9.13 -4.25 7.12
N THR A 73 -8.39 -3.39 7.82
CA THR A 73 -7.29 -3.83 8.68
C THR A 73 -6.96 -2.81 9.75
N VAL A 74 -6.10 -3.24 10.67
CA VAL A 74 -5.52 -2.39 11.72
C VAL A 74 -4.18 -1.85 11.28
N GLY A 75 -3.92 -0.57 11.55
CA GLY A 75 -2.62 0.07 11.35
C GLY A 75 -2.15 0.85 12.56
N ILE A 76 -0.88 1.23 12.60
CA ILE A 76 -0.34 2.19 13.58
C ILE A 76 -0.96 3.59 13.39
N GLY A 77 -1.52 3.83 12.23
CA GLY A 77 -2.23 5.04 11.89
C GLY A 77 -3.24 4.80 10.78
N VAL A 78 -4.22 5.69 10.69
CA VAL A 78 -5.22 5.74 9.61
C VAL A 78 -5.27 7.12 9.01
N ALA A 79 -5.68 7.21 7.76
CA ALA A 79 -5.80 8.45 7.02
C ALA A 79 -7.22 8.63 6.49
N ALA A 80 -7.70 9.86 6.42
CA ALA A 80 -8.95 10.20 5.78
C ALA A 80 -8.93 11.62 5.25
N ASN A 81 -9.36 11.81 4.02
CA ASN A 81 -9.44 13.09 3.31
C ASN A 81 -8.19 13.99 3.51
N ASN A 82 -8.13 14.78 4.56
CA ASN A 82 -7.05 15.75 4.84
C ASN A 82 -6.42 15.59 6.22
N VAL A 83 -6.65 14.45 6.87
CA VAL A 83 -6.15 14.17 8.22
C VAL A 83 -5.49 12.80 8.29
N GLU A 84 -4.44 12.71 9.10
CA GLU A 84 -3.77 11.48 9.50
C GLU A 84 -3.88 11.36 11.01
N TYR A 85 -4.40 10.23 11.49
CA TYR A 85 -4.34 9.83 12.89
C TYR A 85 -3.21 8.84 13.02
N PHE A 86 -2.03 9.32 13.40
CA PHE A 86 -0.82 8.51 13.49
C PHE A 86 -0.37 8.37 14.94
N ASP A 87 -0.28 7.13 15.41
CA ASP A 87 0.03 6.80 16.81
C ASP A 87 -0.98 7.40 17.81
N GLU A 88 -2.22 7.47 17.39
CA GLU A 88 -3.37 7.93 18.22
C GLU A 88 -4.62 7.13 17.88
N PRO A 89 -5.62 7.06 18.79
CA PRO A 89 -6.87 6.37 18.52
C PRO A 89 -7.59 6.95 17.31
N GLY A 90 -7.94 6.10 16.32
CA GLY A 90 -8.62 6.57 15.12
C GLY A 90 -9.40 5.49 14.40
N ILE A 91 -10.51 5.90 13.78
CA ILE A 91 -11.35 5.09 12.88
C ILE A 91 -11.52 5.87 11.58
N ALA A 92 -11.38 5.20 10.45
CA ALA A 92 -11.73 5.71 9.12
C ALA A 92 -12.59 4.67 8.39
N VAL A 93 -13.73 5.09 7.84
CA VAL A 93 -14.69 4.23 7.13
C VAL A 93 -15.08 4.88 5.82
N MET A 94 -15.14 4.10 4.74
CA MET A 94 -15.72 4.51 3.46
C MET A 94 -16.73 3.46 2.99
N LEU A 95 -17.87 3.92 2.51
CA LEU A 95 -18.95 3.07 2.00
C LEU A 95 -18.93 3.14 0.47
N LEU A 96 -18.72 2.01 -0.20
CA LEU A 96 -18.61 1.91 -1.65
C LEU A 96 -19.94 1.49 -2.26
N ASP A 97 -20.39 2.25 -3.24
CA ASP A 97 -21.60 1.98 -4.04
C ASP A 97 -21.18 1.27 -5.34
N ILE A 98 -20.81 0.01 -5.22
CA ILE A 98 -20.38 -0.87 -6.31
C ILE A 98 -21.43 -1.96 -6.48
N PRO A 99 -21.84 -2.32 -7.72
CA PRO A 99 -22.78 -3.44 -7.92
C PRO A 99 -22.29 -4.73 -7.26
N ALA A 100 -23.18 -5.45 -6.60
CA ALA A 100 -22.82 -6.62 -5.79
C ALA A 100 -22.25 -7.80 -6.62
N ASP A 101 -22.46 -7.80 -7.93
CA ASP A 101 -21.86 -8.75 -8.87
C ASP A 101 -20.45 -8.33 -9.33
N GLN A 102 -20.01 -7.11 -9.02
CA GLN A 102 -18.72 -6.55 -9.41
C GLN A 102 -17.67 -6.55 -8.29
N TYR A 103 -17.95 -7.13 -7.15
CA TYR A 103 -16.95 -7.30 -6.09
C TYR A 103 -17.16 -8.61 -5.30
N ARG A 104 -16.12 -9.07 -4.62
CA ARG A 104 -16.15 -10.15 -3.64
C ARG A 104 -15.21 -9.87 -2.50
N VAL A 105 -15.73 -9.93 -1.26
CA VAL A 105 -14.89 -9.96 -0.06
C VAL A 105 -14.33 -11.37 0.10
N PHE A 106 -13.05 -11.49 0.33
CA PHE A 106 -12.35 -12.75 0.53
C PHE A 106 -11.49 -12.75 1.79
N SER A 107 -11.18 -13.95 2.29
CA SER A 107 -10.25 -14.17 3.41
C SER A 107 -9.66 -15.58 3.31
N GLY A 108 -8.74 -15.92 4.24
CA GLY A 108 -8.15 -17.26 4.28
C GLY A 108 -9.18 -18.38 4.48
N VAL A 109 -10.30 -18.10 5.18
CA VAL A 109 -11.40 -19.08 5.38
C VAL A 109 -12.46 -19.03 4.28
N ALA A 110 -12.51 -17.94 3.52
CA ALA A 110 -13.39 -17.75 2.37
C ALA A 110 -12.56 -17.21 1.20
N PRO A 111 -11.70 -18.05 0.59
CA PRO A 111 -10.82 -17.61 -0.48
C PRO A 111 -11.62 -17.22 -1.73
N LEU A 112 -11.04 -16.40 -2.58
CA LEU A 112 -11.63 -16.03 -3.86
C LEU A 112 -11.88 -17.31 -4.68
N GLY A 113 -13.16 -17.64 -4.87
CA GLY A 113 -13.60 -18.84 -5.55
C GLY A 113 -13.55 -18.73 -7.07
N LEU A 114 -13.63 -19.87 -7.77
CA LEU A 114 -13.63 -19.95 -9.24
C LEU A 114 -14.85 -19.31 -9.92
N GLY A 115 -15.86 -18.90 -9.16
CA GLY A 115 -17.11 -18.33 -9.69
C GLY A 115 -17.11 -16.81 -9.84
N PHE A 116 -16.00 -16.14 -9.57
CA PHE A 116 -15.86 -14.69 -9.73
C PHE A 116 -14.58 -14.37 -10.50
N GLU A 117 -14.74 -13.69 -11.63
CA GLU A 117 -13.64 -13.22 -12.47
C GLU A 117 -13.12 -11.87 -11.90
N ALA A 118 -12.09 -11.96 -11.09
CA ALA A 118 -11.46 -10.79 -10.50
C ALA A 118 -10.54 -10.10 -11.50
N HIS A 119 -10.77 -8.83 -11.77
CA HIS A 119 -9.85 -8.03 -12.56
C HIS A 119 -8.65 -7.54 -11.72
N THR A 120 -8.90 -7.07 -10.49
CA THR A 120 -7.89 -6.63 -9.52
C THR A 120 -8.39 -6.85 -8.10
N ALA A 121 -7.53 -6.66 -7.09
CA ALA A 121 -7.97 -6.76 -5.70
C ALA A 121 -7.25 -5.78 -4.76
N LEU A 122 -8.03 -5.23 -3.81
CA LEU A 122 -7.51 -4.64 -2.58
C LEU A 122 -7.16 -5.76 -1.61
N VAL A 123 -5.94 -5.78 -1.11
CA VAL A 123 -5.42 -6.84 -0.24
C VAL A 123 -4.95 -6.28 1.10
N HIS A 124 -5.44 -6.87 2.17
CA HIS A 124 -4.91 -6.70 3.51
C HIS A 124 -4.18 -7.99 3.91
N ALA A 125 -3.02 -7.85 4.54
CA ALA A 125 -2.18 -8.99 4.91
C ALA A 125 -1.73 -8.90 6.37
N ASP A 126 -1.48 -10.04 6.98
CA ASP A 126 -0.77 -10.10 8.26
C ASP A 126 0.72 -10.37 8.02
N GLY A 127 1.59 -9.49 8.52
CA GLY A 127 3.04 -9.61 8.36
C GLY A 127 3.67 -10.83 9.04
N ALA A 128 2.96 -11.48 9.96
CA ALA A 128 3.39 -12.74 10.59
C ALA A 128 3.09 -13.98 9.72
N THR A 129 2.42 -13.81 8.59
CA THR A 129 2.09 -14.91 7.68
C THR A 129 3.36 -15.46 7.02
N PRO A 130 3.63 -16.77 7.12
CA PRO A 130 4.73 -17.39 6.40
C PRO A 130 4.57 -17.21 4.89
N ASP A 131 5.69 -17.04 4.19
CA ASP A 131 5.76 -16.96 2.72
C ASP A 131 4.82 -15.90 2.11
N LEU A 132 4.65 -14.78 2.83
CA LEU A 132 3.70 -13.73 2.47
C LEU A 132 3.94 -13.18 1.05
N ALA A 133 5.19 -13.04 0.62
CA ALA A 133 5.51 -12.56 -0.71
C ALA A 133 5.00 -13.53 -1.80
N GLU A 134 5.13 -14.84 -1.59
CA GLU A 134 4.62 -15.87 -2.49
C GLU A 134 3.10 -15.87 -2.53
N LEU A 135 2.44 -15.73 -1.36
CA LEU A 135 0.98 -15.61 -1.29
C LEU A 135 0.44 -14.39 -2.03
N VAL A 136 1.15 -13.26 -1.98
CA VAL A 136 0.80 -12.05 -2.74
C VAL A 136 0.93 -12.32 -4.24
N GLN A 137 2.00 -12.98 -4.70
CA GLN A 137 2.17 -13.37 -6.09
C GLN A 137 1.07 -14.34 -6.56
N GLU A 138 0.76 -15.37 -5.78
CA GLU A 138 -0.32 -16.32 -6.08
C GLU A 138 -1.68 -15.61 -6.16
N MET A 139 -1.94 -14.65 -5.27
CA MET A 139 -3.17 -13.86 -5.31
C MET A 139 -3.24 -12.97 -6.56
N ALA A 140 -2.13 -12.36 -6.98
CA ALA A 140 -2.07 -11.59 -8.22
C ALA A 140 -2.40 -12.44 -9.45
N LEU A 141 -1.85 -13.66 -9.53
CA LEU A 141 -2.15 -14.61 -10.61
C LEU A 141 -3.61 -15.03 -10.67
N ARG A 142 -4.41 -14.79 -9.64
CA ARG A 142 -5.86 -15.03 -9.63
C ARG A 142 -6.67 -13.84 -10.15
N THR A 143 -6.01 -12.75 -10.52
CA THR A 143 -6.64 -11.58 -11.13
C THR A 143 -6.23 -11.46 -12.60
N GLU A 144 -7.14 -10.98 -13.46
CA GLU A 144 -6.87 -10.81 -14.89
C GLU A 144 -5.76 -9.79 -15.19
N SER A 145 -5.70 -8.72 -14.40
CA SER A 145 -4.71 -7.65 -14.57
C SER A 145 -3.34 -7.98 -13.98
N ASN A 146 -3.25 -9.06 -13.20
CA ASN A 146 -2.07 -9.38 -12.39
C ASN A 146 -1.65 -8.21 -11.47
N TYR A 147 -2.61 -7.38 -11.08
CA TYR A 147 -2.41 -6.18 -10.27
C TYR A 147 -3.19 -6.27 -8.97
N LEU A 148 -2.47 -6.09 -7.87
CA LEU A 148 -3.03 -5.91 -6.53
C LEU A 148 -2.68 -4.53 -6.01
N PHE A 149 -3.45 -4.05 -5.04
CA PHE A 149 -3.13 -2.88 -4.24
C PHE A 149 -3.54 -3.10 -2.80
N GLY A 150 -2.88 -2.48 -1.85
CA GLY A 150 -3.18 -2.68 -0.43
C GLY A 150 -1.95 -2.64 0.45
N GLY A 151 -1.98 -3.38 1.56
CA GLY A 151 -0.84 -3.39 2.46
C GLY A 151 -0.93 -4.38 3.62
N VAL A 152 0.19 -4.49 4.29
CA VAL A 152 0.39 -5.35 5.45
C VAL A 152 0.00 -4.58 6.71
N SER A 153 -0.80 -5.18 7.57
CA SER A 153 -1.17 -4.63 8.88
C SER A 153 0.06 -4.15 9.65
N SER A 154 -0.02 -3.00 10.26
CA SER A 154 1.08 -2.41 11.04
C SER A 154 0.79 -2.28 12.54
N GLY A 155 -0.19 -2.98 13.05
CA GLY A 155 -0.47 -3.04 14.49
C GLY A 155 0.74 -3.56 15.29
N ARG A 156 0.98 -2.99 16.47
CA ARG A 156 2.15 -3.33 17.32
C ARG A 156 2.08 -4.74 17.93
N GLU A 157 0.89 -5.24 18.17
CA GLU A 157 0.69 -6.54 18.86
C GLU A 157 0.27 -7.64 17.89
N GLN A 158 -0.72 -7.39 17.06
CA GLN A 158 -1.30 -8.38 16.14
C GLN A 158 -1.71 -7.74 14.82
N GLY A 159 -1.52 -8.48 13.74
CA GLY A 159 -2.09 -8.16 12.43
C GLY A 159 -3.57 -8.50 12.42
N VAL A 160 -4.44 -7.52 12.64
CA VAL A 160 -5.90 -7.70 12.66
C VAL A 160 -6.50 -7.29 11.33
N GLN A 161 -7.39 -8.12 10.81
CA GLN A 161 -8.09 -7.93 9.56
C GLN A 161 -9.60 -8.05 9.76
N PHE A 162 -10.35 -7.32 8.93
CA PHE A 162 -11.81 -7.38 8.87
C PHE A 162 -12.25 -8.01 7.54
N ALA A 163 -13.14 -8.99 7.59
CA ALA A 163 -13.79 -9.52 6.41
C ALA A 163 -15.16 -10.09 6.77
N ILE A 164 -16.22 -9.47 6.26
CA ILE A 164 -17.59 -9.99 6.26
C ILE A 164 -18.07 -10.03 4.82
N SER A 165 -18.64 -11.16 4.39
CA SER A 165 -19.37 -11.29 3.13
C SER A 165 -20.83 -11.60 3.46
N GLY A 166 -21.74 -10.71 3.06
CA GLY A 166 -23.14 -10.73 3.50
C GLY A 166 -24.06 -11.66 2.74
N ASP A 167 -23.74 -12.06 1.53
CA ASP A 167 -24.70 -12.72 0.66
C ASP A 167 -24.56 -14.24 0.56
N GLY A 168 -23.60 -14.85 1.30
CA GLY A 168 -23.43 -16.31 1.25
C GLY A 168 -23.19 -16.90 -0.14
N ASN A 169 -22.86 -16.08 -1.13
CA ASN A 169 -22.62 -16.44 -2.51
C ASN A 169 -21.40 -17.36 -2.70
N MET A 170 -20.74 -17.64 -1.61
CA MET A 170 -19.67 -18.62 -1.44
C MET A 170 -20.25 -19.95 -0.97
N SER A 171 -21.28 -20.45 -1.63
CA SER A 171 -21.87 -21.76 -1.34
C SER A 171 -20.80 -22.84 -1.42
N GLY A 172 -20.38 -23.35 -0.28
CA GLY A 172 -19.38 -24.42 -0.14
C GLY A 172 -18.11 -24.07 0.63
N HIS A 173 -17.83 -22.80 0.90
CA HIS A 173 -16.59 -22.37 1.58
C HIS A 173 -16.89 -21.42 2.71
N GLY A 174 -17.62 -21.58 3.66
CA GLY A 174 -17.91 -20.71 4.79
C GLY A 174 -17.90 -19.21 4.47
N ALA A 175 -18.82 -18.43 4.99
CA ALA A 175 -18.79 -16.96 4.84
C ALA A 175 -17.56 -16.39 5.53
N ALA A 176 -16.90 -15.42 4.92
CA ALA A 176 -15.97 -14.57 5.66
C ALA A 176 -16.78 -13.87 6.75
N GLY A 177 -16.47 -14.13 8.00
CA GLY A 177 -17.29 -13.62 9.10
C GLY A 177 -16.47 -13.07 10.23
N GLY A 178 -16.20 -11.75 10.23
CA GLY A 178 -15.70 -11.05 11.39
C GLY A 178 -14.26 -10.60 11.35
N VAL A 179 -13.63 -10.66 12.50
CA VAL A 179 -12.27 -10.20 12.77
C VAL A 179 -11.35 -11.40 12.97
N PHE A 180 -10.17 -11.38 12.37
CA PHE A 180 -9.19 -12.46 12.44
C PHE A 180 -7.76 -11.96 12.24
N SER A 181 -6.78 -12.85 12.42
CA SER A 181 -5.36 -12.62 12.19
C SER A 181 -4.80 -13.73 11.29
N GLY A 182 -3.70 -13.43 10.61
CA GLY A 182 -3.03 -14.35 9.69
C GLY A 182 -3.60 -14.34 8.27
N GLY A 183 -2.76 -14.70 7.30
CA GLY A 183 -3.12 -14.80 5.89
C GLY A 183 -3.42 -13.49 5.19
N LEU A 184 -4.20 -13.59 4.12
CA LEU A 184 -4.68 -12.48 3.30
C LEU A 184 -6.19 -12.34 3.41
N SER A 185 -6.67 -11.12 3.35
CA SER A 185 -8.07 -10.80 3.12
C SER A 185 -8.19 -9.58 2.21
N GLY A 186 -9.42 -9.26 1.79
CA GLY A 186 -9.60 -8.06 1.00
C GLY A 186 -10.88 -8.07 0.18
N VAL A 187 -10.86 -7.27 -0.86
CA VAL A 187 -11.96 -7.16 -1.83
C VAL A 187 -11.40 -7.34 -3.24
N ALA A 188 -11.89 -8.33 -3.95
CA ALA A 188 -11.65 -8.49 -5.38
C ALA A 188 -12.72 -7.72 -6.17
N PHE A 189 -12.31 -7.09 -7.26
CA PHE A 189 -13.16 -6.26 -8.11
C PHE A 189 -13.18 -6.80 -9.53
N GLY A 190 -14.37 -6.78 -10.15
CA GLY A 190 -14.58 -7.11 -11.55
C GLY A 190 -14.10 -6.02 -12.49
N ALA A 191 -14.05 -6.34 -13.79
CA ALA A 191 -13.53 -5.45 -14.83
C ALA A 191 -14.37 -4.17 -15.06
N GLU A 192 -15.64 -4.16 -14.63
CA GLU A 192 -16.50 -2.98 -14.75
C GLU A 192 -16.26 -1.92 -13.66
N VAL A 193 -15.49 -2.25 -12.59
CA VAL A 193 -15.11 -1.28 -11.57
C VAL A 193 -13.93 -0.46 -12.08
N SER A 194 -14.22 0.75 -12.51
CA SER A 194 -13.20 1.65 -13.04
C SER A 194 -12.33 2.23 -11.92
N MET A 195 -11.03 2.03 -12.02
CA MET A 195 -10.08 2.56 -11.04
C MET A 195 -8.72 2.89 -11.67
N VAL A 196 -8.01 3.82 -11.05
CA VAL A 196 -6.63 4.18 -11.39
C VAL A 196 -5.78 4.07 -10.14
N SER A 197 -4.70 3.32 -10.22
CA SER A 197 -3.78 3.09 -9.09
C SER A 197 -2.37 3.50 -9.44
N ARG A 198 -1.67 4.14 -8.51
CA ARG A 198 -0.27 4.59 -8.67
C ARG A 198 0.53 4.33 -7.40
N LEU A 199 1.77 3.89 -7.61
CA LEU A 199 2.76 3.69 -6.56
C LEU A 199 3.68 4.92 -6.46
N THR A 200 3.89 5.43 -5.23
CA THR A 200 4.85 6.49 -4.92
C THR A 200 6.00 5.95 -4.08
N GLN A 201 7.21 6.40 -4.36
CA GLN A 201 8.44 5.99 -3.68
C GLN A 201 8.94 7.09 -2.74
N GLY A 202 9.54 6.67 -1.60
CA GLY A 202 10.03 7.57 -0.56
C GLY A 202 11.56 7.66 -0.43
N CYS A 203 12.31 6.98 -1.31
CA CYS A 203 13.76 6.86 -1.23
C CYS A 203 14.46 7.56 -2.38
N LYS A 204 15.61 8.16 -2.09
CA LYS A 204 16.49 8.78 -3.08
C LYS A 204 17.76 7.93 -3.24
N PRO A 205 18.17 7.56 -4.48
CA PRO A 205 19.45 6.93 -4.70
C PRO A 205 20.62 7.87 -4.30
N VAL A 206 21.61 7.29 -3.62
CA VAL A 206 22.84 7.96 -3.18
C VAL A 206 24.08 7.40 -3.84
N SER A 207 23.93 6.37 -4.67
CA SER A 207 24.97 5.81 -5.52
C SER A 207 24.50 5.62 -6.96
N ALA A 208 25.44 5.34 -7.88
CA ALA A 208 25.11 4.85 -9.20
C ALA A 208 24.51 3.43 -9.12
N SER A 209 23.70 3.06 -10.13
CA SER A 209 23.25 1.68 -10.31
C SER A 209 24.42 0.79 -10.75
N ARG A 210 24.50 -0.41 -10.18
CA ARG A 210 25.53 -1.41 -10.45
C ARG A 210 24.91 -2.77 -10.67
N THR A 211 25.58 -3.60 -11.48
CA THR A 211 25.14 -4.96 -11.73
C THR A 211 25.63 -5.90 -10.64
N ILE A 212 24.76 -6.73 -10.08
CA ILE A 212 25.13 -7.84 -9.21
C ILE A 212 25.81 -8.92 -10.09
N THR A 213 27.10 -9.11 -9.91
CA THR A 213 27.88 -10.08 -10.70
C THR A 213 28.02 -11.43 -10.01
N GLU A 214 27.88 -11.46 -8.68
CA GLU A 214 27.84 -12.68 -7.86
C GLU A 214 26.92 -12.48 -6.66
N ALA A 215 26.05 -13.46 -6.40
CA ALA A 215 25.09 -13.48 -5.30
C ALA A 215 24.93 -14.89 -4.73
N ASP A 216 24.53 -14.97 -3.46
CA ASP A 216 24.20 -16.21 -2.78
C ASP A 216 23.01 -15.98 -1.84
N ASN A 217 21.84 -16.51 -2.20
CA ASN A 217 20.57 -16.26 -1.54
C ASN A 217 20.27 -14.75 -1.42
N ASN A 218 20.38 -14.21 -0.20
CA ASN A 218 20.16 -12.80 0.09
C ASN A 218 21.47 -12.00 0.26
N VAL A 219 22.63 -12.60 -0.06
CA VAL A 219 23.94 -11.96 0.02
C VAL A 219 24.41 -11.53 -1.35
N VAL A 220 24.59 -10.23 -1.53
CA VAL A 220 25.27 -9.65 -2.68
C VAL A 220 26.78 -9.76 -2.42
N VAL A 221 27.49 -10.58 -3.20
CA VAL A 221 28.92 -10.83 -3.04
C VAL A 221 29.72 -9.81 -3.82
N THR A 222 29.40 -9.62 -5.10
CA THR A 222 30.11 -8.66 -5.96
C THR A 222 29.15 -7.75 -6.74
N LEU A 223 29.56 -6.49 -6.91
CA LEU A 223 28.93 -5.47 -7.76
C LEU A 223 29.92 -5.02 -8.83
N ASP A 224 29.55 -5.15 -10.10
CA ASP A 224 30.42 -4.88 -11.26
C ASP A 224 31.79 -5.59 -11.18
N GLY A 225 31.85 -6.77 -10.52
CA GLY A 225 33.06 -7.56 -10.32
C GLY A 225 33.91 -7.16 -9.11
N GLU A 226 33.52 -6.13 -8.35
CA GLU A 226 34.21 -5.73 -7.11
C GLU A 226 33.42 -6.23 -5.87
N PRO A 227 34.06 -6.52 -4.73
CA PRO A 227 33.38 -6.91 -3.51
C PRO A 227 32.33 -5.88 -3.08
N ALA A 228 31.09 -6.32 -2.83
CA ALA A 228 29.95 -5.43 -2.59
C ALA A 228 30.13 -4.53 -1.35
N LEU A 229 30.79 -5.05 -0.30
CA LEU A 229 31.09 -4.27 0.91
C LEU A 229 32.07 -3.12 0.60
N ASP A 230 33.07 -3.32 -0.25
CA ASP A 230 34.04 -2.28 -0.60
C ASP A 230 33.40 -1.19 -1.44
N VAL A 231 32.54 -1.61 -2.39
CA VAL A 231 31.73 -0.70 -3.20
C VAL A 231 30.84 0.15 -2.30
N MET A 232 30.16 -0.47 -1.34
CA MET A 232 29.31 0.24 -0.38
C MET A 232 30.09 1.26 0.45
N LEU A 233 31.24 0.86 1.02
CA LEU A 233 32.08 1.75 1.82
C LEU A 233 32.56 2.96 1.02
N ARG A 234 32.97 2.72 -0.24
CA ARG A 234 33.42 3.77 -1.17
C ARG A 234 32.28 4.72 -1.55
N ASP A 235 31.16 4.18 -2.01
CA ASP A 235 30.04 4.97 -2.52
C ASP A 235 29.37 5.79 -1.43
N LEU A 236 29.33 5.29 -0.18
CA LEU A 236 28.81 5.98 0.97
C LEU A 236 29.87 6.80 1.72
N SER A 237 31.13 6.82 1.23
CA SER A 237 32.27 7.51 1.87
C SER A 237 32.48 7.10 3.33
N LEU A 238 32.30 5.80 3.64
CA LEU A 238 32.43 5.26 5.00
C LEU A 238 33.87 4.83 5.29
N SER A 239 34.33 5.11 6.50
CA SER A 239 35.60 4.64 7.02
C SER A 239 35.39 3.65 8.18
N LEU A 240 36.02 2.48 8.09
CA LEU A 240 36.03 1.50 9.19
C LEU A 240 36.83 1.97 10.42
N GLU A 241 37.61 3.07 10.29
CA GLU A 241 38.28 3.71 11.42
C GLU A 241 37.29 4.37 12.40
N ARG A 242 36.03 4.63 11.95
CA ARG A 242 34.93 5.15 12.77
C ARG A 242 33.74 4.18 12.77
N PRO A 243 33.88 3.06 13.47
CA PRO A 243 32.93 1.94 13.35
C PRO A 243 31.52 2.31 13.79
N GLN A 244 31.33 3.21 14.75
CA GLN A 244 29.99 3.61 15.20
C GLN A 244 29.26 4.46 14.14
N GLU A 245 29.94 5.41 13.50
CA GLU A 245 29.39 6.23 12.42
C GLU A 245 29.07 5.35 11.19
N ALA A 246 30.00 4.45 10.84
CA ALA A 246 29.78 3.50 9.75
C ALA A 246 28.58 2.59 10.00
N LEU A 247 28.44 2.04 11.21
CA LEU A 247 27.29 1.20 11.57
C LEU A 247 25.96 1.95 11.53
N GLN A 248 25.94 3.19 12.01
CA GLN A 248 24.74 4.03 11.95
C GLN A 248 24.35 4.34 10.49
N MET A 249 25.32 4.67 9.65
CA MET A 249 25.08 4.93 8.23
C MET A 249 24.58 3.69 7.51
N VAL A 250 25.18 2.52 7.73
CA VAL A 250 24.72 1.25 7.15
C VAL A 250 23.29 0.93 7.57
N ARG A 251 22.93 1.14 8.84
CA ARG A 251 21.55 0.93 9.33
C ARG A 251 20.53 1.87 8.69
N SER A 252 20.94 3.07 8.29
CA SER A 252 20.07 4.05 7.62
C SER A 252 20.08 3.93 6.10
N THR A 253 20.98 3.09 5.54
CA THR A 253 21.10 2.86 4.11
C THR A 253 20.24 1.68 3.68
N LEU A 254 19.57 1.86 2.58
CA LEU A 254 18.73 0.87 1.92
C LEU A 254 19.33 0.54 0.55
N VAL A 255 18.83 -0.49 -0.07
CA VAL A 255 19.15 -0.82 -1.46
C VAL A 255 17.89 -0.75 -2.31
N GLY A 256 18.01 -0.18 -3.49
CA GLY A 256 17.01 -0.28 -4.56
C GLY A 256 17.44 -1.37 -5.53
N LEU A 257 16.59 -2.36 -5.74
CA LEU A 257 16.83 -3.55 -6.57
C LEU A 257 15.91 -3.56 -7.79
N VAL A 258 16.44 -3.95 -8.95
CA VAL A 258 15.66 -4.28 -10.16
C VAL A 258 16.05 -5.67 -10.62
N HIS A 259 15.09 -6.57 -10.70
CA HIS A 259 15.33 -7.96 -11.09
C HIS A 259 15.58 -8.12 -12.59
N PRO A 260 16.38 -9.13 -13.04
CA PRO A 260 16.73 -9.32 -14.45
C PRO A 260 15.52 -9.57 -15.36
N LEU A 261 14.48 -10.23 -14.87
CA LEU A 261 13.27 -10.53 -15.63
C LEU A 261 12.51 -9.28 -16.09
N GLU A 262 12.65 -8.18 -15.35
CA GLU A 262 12.02 -6.88 -15.66
C GLU A 262 12.82 -6.10 -16.72
N MET A 263 14.06 -6.54 -16.98
CA MET A 263 14.95 -5.96 -17.98
C MET A 263 14.69 -6.47 -19.41
N GLY A 264 13.89 -7.54 -19.57
CA GLY A 264 13.64 -8.24 -20.84
C GLY A 264 12.34 -7.90 -21.58
N GLY A 265 11.47 -7.06 -21.03
CA GLY A 265 10.27 -6.58 -21.74
C GLY A 265 10.64 -5.56 -22.82
N GLU A 266 9.91 -5.53 -23.96
CA GLU A 266 10.13 -4.63 -25.11
C GLU A 266 10.10 -3.12 -24.80
N LYS A 267 10.16 -2.72 -23.56
CA LYS A 267 10.31 -1.32 -23.14
C LYS A 267 11.81 -0.96 -23.14
N THR A 268 12.18 -0.27 -24.21
CA THR A 268 13.43 0.49 -24.48
C THR A 268 14.53 0.40 -23.40
N ALA A 269 15.76 0.13 -23.84
CA ALA A 269 16.99 0.04 -23.06
C ALA A 269 17.28 1.18 -22.03
N GLN A 270 16.42 2.20 -21.96
CA GLN A 270 16.46 3.30 -20.99
C GLN A 270 15.73 3.00 -19.66
N ALA A 271 14.90 1.94 -19.59
CA ALA A 271 14.11 1.59 -18.41
C ALA A 271 14.81 0.61 -17.45
N THR A 272 16.00 0.13 -17.79
CA THR A 272 16.68 -1.00 -17.12
C THR A 272 17.68 -0.62 -16.04
N THR A 273 17.78 0.65 -15.64
CA THR A 273 18.64 1.06 -14.53
C THR A 273 17.81 1.40 -13.29
N ALA A 274 18.25 0.92 -12.13
CA ALA A 274 17.58 1.23 -10.85
C ALA A 274 17.44 2.74 -10.60
N VAL A 275 18.32 3.56 -11.19
CA VAL A 275 18.29 5.02 -11.10
C VAL A 275 17.97 5.60 -12.46
N LYS A 276 16.85 6.30 -12.60
CA LYS A 276 16.51 7.05 -13.82
C LYS A 276 17.45 8.25 -13.99
N GLN A 277 17.53 8.78 -15.23
CA GLN A 277 18.33 9.99 -15.54
C GLN A 277 17.96 11.20 -14.67
N THR A 278 16.75 11.24 -14.13
CA THR A 278 16.27 12.26 -13.17
C THR A 278 16.85 12.11 -11.76
N GLY A 279 17.64 11.03 -11.48
CA GLY A 279 18.14 10.73 -10.14
C GLY A 279 17.09 10.18 -9.17
N ASN A 280 15.94 9.71 -9.67
CA ASN A 280 14.88 9.07 -8.89
C ASN A 280 14.72 7.60 -9.29
N PHE A 281 14.17 6.79 -8.37
CA PHE A 281 13.81 5.41 -8.67
C PHE A 281 12.60 5.31 -9.61
N GLY A 282 12.57 4.24 -10.44
CA GLY A 282 11.39 3.84 -11.19
C GLY A 282 10.41 3.00 -10.36
N ASN A 283 9.22 2.76 -10.90
CA ASN A 283 8.18 1.93 -10.25
C ASN A 283 8.58 0.45 -10.11
N GLU A 284 9.58 0.02 -10.87
CA GLU A 284 10.12 -1.35 -10.90
C GLU A 284 11.14 -1.61 -9.78
N VAL A 285 11.51 -0.57 -9.00
CA VAL A 285 12.56 -0.69 -7.99
C VAL A 285 11.98 -1.15 -6.66
N LEU A 286 12.46 -2.27 -6.17
CA LEU A 286 12.18 -2.77 -4.82
C LEU A 286 13.19 -2.19 -3.84
N VAL A 287 12.70 -1.44 -2.86
CA VAL A 287 13.56 -0.90 -1.80
C VAL A 287 13.60 -1.89 -0.63
N ARG A 288 14.82 -2.26 -0.21
CA ARG A 288 15.06 -3.24 0.86
C ARG A 288 16.13 -2.78 1.85
N HIS A 289 16.02 -3.30 3.07
CA HIS A 289 17.03 -3.09 4.10
C HIS A 289 18.31 -3.87 3.81
N ILE A 290 19.45 -3.29 4.20
CA ILE A 290 20.67 -4.03 4.45
C ILE A 290 20.52 -4.66 5.83
N VAL A 291 20.43 -6.00 5.90
CA VAL A 291 20.19 -6.75 7.14
C VAL A 291 21.47 -7.27 7.77
N GLY A 292 22.59 -7.24 7.03
CA GLY A 292 23.87 -7.69 7.55
C GLY A 292 25.04 -7.38 6.64
N LEU A 293 26.24 -7.57 7.18
CA LEU A 293 27.51 -7.54 6.45
C LEU A 293 28.14 -8.90 6.56
N ASP A 294 28.73 -9.39 5.47
CA ASP A 294 29.55 -10.60 5.43
C ASP A 294 31.04 -10.24 5.26
N PRO A 295 31.80 -10.08 6.36
CA PRO A 295 33.20 -9.71 6.26
C PRO A 295 34.06 -10.79 5.61
N GLY A 296 33.66 -12.06 5.70
CA GLY A 296 34.39 -13.20 5.15
C GLY A 296 34.42 -13.20 3.62
N ARG A 297 33.28 -12.90 2.99
CA ARG A 297 33.12 -12.76 1.54
C ARG A 297 33.18 -11.31 1.06
N ARG A 298 33.30 -10.36 1.98
CA ARG A 298 33.21 -8.91 1.73
C ARG A 298 31.92 -8.53 1.01
N GLY A 299 30.81 -9.22 1.39
CA GLY A 299 29.46 -9.06 0.84
C GLY A 299 28.55 -8.25 1.76
N ILE A 300 27.35 -7.95 1.24
CA ILE A 300 26.25 -7.32 1.99
C ILE A 300 25.01 -8.23 1.93
N ALA A 301 24.37 -8.45 3.06
CA ALA A 301 23.09 -9.18 3.12
C ALA A 301 21.93 -8.20 3.08
N VAL A 302 20.95 -8.45 2.23
CA VAL A 302 19.75 -7.63 2.03
C VAL A 302 18.48 -8.40 2.39
N ALA A 303 17.40 -7.70 2.67
CA ALA A 303 16.11 -8.32 3.02
C ALA A 303 15.32 -8.75 1.76
N GLU A 304 16.00 -9.40 0.80
CA GLU A 304 15.43 -9.92 -0.43
C GLU A 304 16.35 -11.00 -1.00
N PHE A 305 15.80 -11.99 -1.72
CA PHE A 305 16.58 -12.87 -2.56
C PHE A 305 17.16 -12.09 -3.73
N VAL A 306 18.43 -12.28 -4.01
CA VAL A 306 19.14 -11.55 -5.07
C VAL A 306 19.73 -12.50 -6.10
N GLU A 307 19.67 -12.09 -7.35
CA GLU A 307 20.15 -12.87 -8.47
C GLU A 307 21.27 -12.14 -9.21
N LYS A 308 22.19 -12.94 -9.78
CA LYS A 308 23.18 -12.43 -10.72
C LYS A 308 22.49 -11.77 -11.92
N GLY A 309 22.94 -10.57 -12.27
CA GLY A 309 22.36 -9.76 -13.35
C GLY A 309 21.36 -8.71 -12.86
N ALA A 310 20.85 -8.81 -11.63
CA ALA A 310 20.02 -7.75 -11.04
C ALA A 310 20.81 -6.44 -10.92
N GLN A 311 20.10 -5.32 -10.95
CA GLN A 311 20.67 -3.98 -10.72
C GLN A 311 20.46 -3.57 -9.27
N LEU A 312 21.48 -2.98 -8.65
CA LEU A 312 21.44 -2.46 -7.28
C LEU A 312 21.95 -1.02 -7.24
N ALA A 313 21.25 -0.15 -6.50
CA ALA A 313 21.75 1.16 -6.10
C ALA A 313 21.53 1.37 -4.59
N PHE A 314 22.53 1.94 -3.90
CA PHE A 314 22.32 2.37 -2.52
C PHE A 314 21.40 3.59 -2.47
N CYS A 315 20.52 3.63 -1.47
CA CYS A 315 19.56 4.71 -1.33
C CYS A 315 19.30 5.06 0.15
N GLN A 316 18.71 6.21 0.35
CA GLN A 316 18.30 6.70 1.66
C GLN A 316 16.89 7.27 1.59
N ARG A 317 16.17 7.19 2.72
CA ARG A 317 14.89 7.87 2.88
C ARG A 317 15.07 9.37 2.72
N ASN A 318 14.21 9.98 1.92
CA ASN A 318 14.30 11.41 1.63
C ASN A 318 12.91 12.05 1.53
N VAL A 319 12.61 12.95 2.45
CA VAL A 319 11.31 13.64 2.52
C VAL A 319 10.97 14.40 1.24
N GLN A 320 11.96 15.09 0.66
CA GLN A 320 11.70 15.88 -0.56
C GLN A 320 11.43 14.98 -1.76
N ALA A 321 12.16 13.86 -1.87
CA ALA A 321 11.89 12.86 -2.89
C ALA A 321 10.49 12.26 -2.72
N ALA A 322 10.09 11.91 -1.49
CA ALA A 322 8.77 11.39 -1.20
C ALA A 322 7.65 12.39 -1.53
N LYS A 323 7.81 13.67 -1.18
CA LYS A 323 6.86 14.74 -1.53
C LYS A 323 6.74 14.94 -3.04
N ALA A 324 7.87 15.04 -3.73
CA ALA A 324 7.89 15.24 -5.17
C ALA A 324 7.26 14.07 -5.92
N ASP A 325 7.53 12.84 -5.47
CA ASP A 325 6.99 11.65 -6.11
C ASP A 325 5.49 11.45 -5.84
N LEU A 326 5.01 11.81 -4.64
CA LEU A 326 3.57 11.83 -4.33
C LEU A 326 2.83 12.85 -5.22
N ILE A 327 3.40 14.03 -5.44
CA ILE A 327 2.85 15.03 -6.37
C ILE A 327 2.81 14.48 -7.80
N ARG A 328 3.88 13.79 -8.24
CA ARG A 328 3.97 13.17 -9.57
C ARG A 328 2.84 12.17 -9.79
N ILE A 329 2.62 11.23 -8.87
CA ILE A 329 1.56 10.23 -9.04
C ILE A 329 0.17 10.85 -9.06
N CYS A 330 -0.07 11.90 -8.27
CA CYS A 330 -1.32 12.64 -8.31
C CYS A 330 -1.53 13.34 -9.68
N ALA A 331 -0.46 13.89 -10.27
CA ALA A 331 -0.53 14.49 -11.61
C ALA A 331 -0.84 13.43 -12.68
N GLU A 332 -0.17 12.26 -12.62
CA GLU A 332 -0.44 11.14 -13.54
C GLU A 332 -1.89 10.64 -13.44
N ILE A 333 -2.45 10.55 -12.21
CA ILE A 333 -3.87 10.22 -12.02
C ILE A 333 -4.76 11.26 -12.71
N ARG A 334 -4.49 12.56 -12.54
CA ARG A 334 -5.27 13.61 -13.18
C ARG A 334 -5.18 13.55 -14.70
N GLU A 335 -3.99 13.38 -15.25
CA GLU A 335 -3.78 13.25 -16.70
C GLU A 335 -4.56 12.07 -17.29
N GLU A 336 -4.66 10.95 -16.56
CA GLU A 336 -5.44 9.80 -17.00
C GLU A 336 -6.96 10.05 -16.92
N LEU A 337 -7.42 10.83 -15.94
CA LEU A 337 -8.82 11.17 -15.77
C LEU A 337 -9.30 12.29 -16.69
N GLU A 338 -8.39 13.19 -17.10
CA GLU A 338 -8.66 14.37 -17.93
C GLU A 338 -7.74 14.37 -19.20
N PRO A 339 -7.85 13.38 -20.10
CA PRO A 339 -6.99 13.33 -21.28
C PRO A 339 -7.22 14.54 -22.20
N GLU A 340 -6.14 15.19 -22.65
CA GLU A 340 -6.16 16.47 -23.42
C GLU A 340 -6.93 16.39 -24.76
N ASP A 341 -7.01 15.20 -25.38
CA ASP A 341 -7.50 15.01 -26.76
C ASP A 341 -8.96 14.51 -26.87
N THR A 342 -9.76 14.57 -25.81
CA THR A 342 -11.08 13.96 -25.83
C THR A 342 -12.23 14.96 -25.70
N THR A 343 -13.36 14.59 -26.34
CA THR A 343 -14.63 15.32 -26.22
C THR A 343 -15.04 15.48 -24.75
N PRO A 344 -15.81 16.52 -24.37
CA PRO A 344 -16.22 16.82 -22.99
C PRO A 344 -16.87 15.68 -22.20
N HIS A 345 -17.20 14.56 -22.84
CA HIS A 345 -17.83 13.38 -22.22
C HIS A 345 -16.82 12.31 -21.73
N ALA A 346 -15.52 12.50 -21.91
CA ALA A 346 -14.50 11.52 -21.54
C ALA A 346 -13.80 11.80 -20.20
N THR A 347 -14.14 12.91 -19.53
CA THR A 347 -13.58 13.23 -18.21
C THR A 347 -14.20 12.33 -17.15
N LYS A 348 -13.40 11.45 -16.58
CA LYS A 348 -13.80 10.60 -15.44
C LYS A 348 -13.71 11.39 -14.13
N ARG A 349 -14.66 11.14 -13.22
CA ARG A 349 -14.68 11.79 -11.90
C ARG A 349 -14.37 10.78 -10.81
N ILE A 350 -13.62 11.21 -9.81
CA ILE A 350 -13.28 10.39 -8.65
C ILE A 350 -14.52 10.29 -7.75
N GLN A 351 -14.93 9.06 -7.44
CA GLN A 351 -16.00 8.73 -6.49
C GLN A 351 -15.47 8.57 -5.07
N GLY A 352 -14.26 8.01 -4.95
CA GLY A 352 -13.56 7.80 -3.70
C GLY A 352 -12.13 7.32 -3.96
N ALA A 353 -11.32 7.30 -2.91
CA ALA A 353 -9.91 6.90 -2.98
C ALA A 353 -9.49 6.08 -1.76
N VAL A 354 -8.58 5.15 -1.97
CA VAL A 354 -7.87 4.41 -0.92
C VAL A 354 -6.39 4.77 -1.00
N TYR A 355 -5.80 5.16 0.14
CA TYR A 355 -4.38 5.41 0.25
C TYR A 355 -3.74 4.51 1.29
N VAL A 356 -2.83 3.65 0.86
CA VAL A 356 -2.01 2.82 1.73
C VAL A 356 -0.60 3.38 1.72
N SER A 357 -0.12 3.87 2.86
CA SER A 357 1.20 4.46 3.01
C SER A 357 2.06 3.68 3.99
N CYS A 358 3.36 3.64 3.77
CA CYS A 358 4.28 3.02 4.70
C CYS A 358 4.23 3.67 6.07
N SER A 359 4.16 2.87 7.14
CA SER A 359 4.26 3.37 8.52
C SER A 359 5.54 4.17 8.76
N GLY A 360 6.60 3.84 8.04
CA GLY A 360 7.85 4.60 8.04
C GLY A 360 7.77 5.97 7.33
N ARG A 361 6.68 6.28 6.62
CA ARG A 361 6.41 7.58 6.00
C ARG A 361 5.48 8.44 6.85
N GLY A 362 4.63 7.82 7.68
CA GLY A 362 3.65 8.51 8.50
C GLY A 362 4.23 9.43 9.58
N GLY A 363 3.37 10.25 10.16
CA GLY A 363 3.71 11.12 11.26
C GLY A 363 4.81 12.14 10.91
N PRO A 364 5.89 12.21 11.71
CA PRO A 364 6.89 13.27 11.56
C PRO A 364 7.76 13.18 10.31
N HIS A 365 7.72 12.08 9.55
CA HIS A 365 8.58 11.92 8.36
C HIS A 365 8.34 13.00 7.32
N PHE A 366 7.09 13.37 7.04
CA PHE A 366 6.78 14.46 6.10
C PHE A 366 6.93 15.86 6.71
N GLY A 367 7.35 15.98 7.98
CA GLY A 367 7.72 17.22 8.66
C GLY A 367 6.56 17.96 9.31
N GLU A 368 5.32 17.71 8.91
CA GLU A 368 4.12 18.34 9.47
C GLU A 368 3.00 17.29 9.62
N PRO A 369 2.11 17.43 10.59
CA PRO A 369 0.95 16.55 10.71
C PRO A 369 0.07 16.59 9.46
N SER A 370 -0.40 15.42 9.03
CA SER A 370 -1.29 15.26 7.86
C SER A 370 -0.72 15.77 6.53
N ALA A 371 0.60 15.82 6.40
CA ALA A 371 1.23 16.43 5.23
C ALA A 371 1.03 15.61 3.95
N GLU A 372 0.98 14.28 4.00
CA GLU A 372 0.67 13.44 2.83
C GLU A 372 -0.75 13.72 2.33
N MET A 373 -1.72 13.72 3.25
CA MET A 373 -3.12 13.99 2.91
C MET A 373 -3.33 15.38 2.35
N GLN A 374 -2.63 16.39 2.87
CA GLN A 374 -2.68 17.75 2.33
C GLN A 374 -2.11 17.84 0.91
N ILE A 375 -1.06 17.06 0.59
CA ILE A 375 -0.51 17.00 -0.77
C ILE A 375 -1.55 16.38 -1.72
N ILE A 376 -2.13 15.24 -1.36
CA ILE A 376 -3.16 14.57 -2.18
C ILE A 376 -4.36 15.49 -2.39
N ARG A 377 -4.88 16.12 -1.33
CA ARG A 377 -5.99 17.05 -1.42
C ARG A 377 -5.73 18.25 -2.32
N ARG A 378 -4.52 18.85 -2.24
CA ARG A 378 -4.14 19.96 -3.12
C ARG A 378 -4.06 19.56 -4.58
N ALA A 379 -3.67 18.32 -4.86
CA ALA A 379 -3.50 17.82 -6.21
C ALA A 379 -4.80 17.30 -6.83
N LEU A 380 -5.62 16.55 -6.07
CA LEU A 380 -6.84 15.89 -6.56
C LEU A 380 -8.15 16.60 -6.15
N GLY A 381 -8.07 17.59 -5.25
CA GLY A 381 -9.25 18.25 -4.69
C GLY A 381 -9.82 17.52 -3.46
N ASP A 382 -11.00 17.94 -3.03
CA ASP A 382 -11.75 17.32 -1.91
C ASP A 382 -12.43 16.03 -2.39
N VAL A 383 -11.68 14.95 -2.47
CA VAL A 383 -12.21 13.62 -2.82
C VAL A 383 -12.42 12.78 -1.55
N PRO A 384 -13.49 11.96 -1.45
CA PRO A 384 -13.60 10.98 -0.39
C PRO A 384 -12.36 10.10 -0.36
N LEU A 385 -11.66 10.04 0.77
CA LEU A 385 -10.45 9.24 0.91
C LEU A 385 -10.40 8.60 2.29
N VAL A 386 -10.07 7.31 2.32
CA VAL A 386 -9.65 6.60 3.53
C VAL A 386 -8.35 5.86 3.27
N GLY A 387 -7.61 5.58 4.33
CA GLY A 387 -6.34 4.89 4.19
C GLY A 387 -5.79 4.36 5.50
N VAL A 388 -4.69 3.63 5.38
CA VAL A 388 -4.00 3.00 6.50
C VAL A 388 -2.49 3.13 6.32
N PHE A 389 -1.78 3.30 7.43
CA PHE A 389 -0.32 3.20 7.44
C PHE A 389 0.07 1.74 7.63
N ALA A 390 0.69 1.16 6.62
CA ALA A 390 1.05 -0.26 6.51
C ALA A 390 2.50 -0.53 6.91
N SER A 391 2.82 -1.76 7.30
CA SER A 391 4.21 -2.21 7.52
C SER A 391 4.92 -2.63 6.24
N GLY A 392 4.19 -2.69 5.13
CA GLY A 392 4.64 -2.91 3.76
C GLY A 392 3.45 -2.68 2.83
N GLU A 393 3.70 -2.06 1.69
CA GLU A 393 2.66 -1.77 0.70
C GLU A 393 2.61 -2.88 -0.34
N ILE A 394 1.39 -3.26 -0.74
CA ILE A 394 1.15 -4.20 -1.82
C ILE A 394 0.81 -3.39 -3.08
N ALA A 395 1.59 -3.58 -4.13
CA ALA A 395 1.28 -3.07 -5.46
C ALA A 395 1.76 -4.08 -6.51
N TYR A 396 1.05 -4.20 -7.61
CA TYR A 396 1.29 -5.25 -8.60
C TYR A 396 1.19 -6.64 -7.94
N ASP A 397 2.21 -7.44 -8.06
CA ASP A 397 2.37 -8.78 -7.49
C ASP A 397 3.37 -8.83 -6.31
N ARG A 398 3.68 -7.67 -5.67
CA ARG A 398 4.84 -7.54 -4.76
C ARG A 398 4.56 -6.71 -3.53
N LEU A 399 5.45 -6.93 -2.54
CA LEU A 399 5.58 -6.10 -1.36
C LEU A 399 6.61 -4.99 -1.60
N TYR A 400 6.22 -3.78 -1.26
CA TYR A 400 7.08 -2.59 -1.28
C TYR A 400 7.33 -2.08 0.15
N GLY A 401 8.35 -1.24 0.29
CA GLY A 401 8.63 -0.56 1.54
C GLY A 401 9.01 0.90 1.28
N TYR A 402 8.73 1.76 2.24
CA TYR A 402 8.93 3.22 2.14
C TYR A 402 8.21 3.86 0.96
N SER A 403 7.10 3.30 0.58
CA SER A 403 6.28 3.68 -0.55
C SER A 403 4.87 4.05 -0.12
N GLY A 404 4.01 4.36 -1.06
CA GLY A 404 2.58 4.50 -0.86
C GLY A 404 1.83 4.13 -2.14
N VAL A 405 0.63 3.58 -1.99
CA VAL A 405 -0.23 3.21 -3.09
C VAL A 405 -1.52 4.02 -3.02
N LEU A 406 -1.74 4.86 -4.01
CA LEU A 406 -2.97 5.63 -4.14
C LEU A 406 -3.83 5.05 -5.25
N THR A 407 -5.01 4.58 -4.89
CA THR A 407 -6.01 4.05 -5.81
C THR A 407 -7.26 4.90 -5.76
N VAL A 408 -7.71 5.41 -6.91
CA VAL A 408 -8.95 6.18 -7.04
C VAL A 408 -9.99 5.37 -7.80
N PHE A 409 -11.22 5.37 -7.31
CA PHE A 409 -12.39 4.81 -7.97
C PHE A 409 -13.07 5.88 -8.78
N THR A 410 -13.45 5.55 -10.01
CA THR A 410 -14.03 6.51 -10.97
C THR A 410 -15.33 6.00 -11.55
N ASP A 411 -16.11 6.93 -12.16
CA ASP A 411 -17.32 6.59 -12.92
C ASP A 411 -17.02 6.05 -14.32
#